data_e8216b488fd2e3572ec737ffc3068b0d
#
_entry.id   e8216b488fd2e3572ec737ffc3068b0d
#
_cell.length_a   1.000
_cell.length_b   1.000
_cell.length_c   1.000
_cell.angle_alpha   90.00
_cell.angle_beta   90.00
_cell.angle_gamma   90.00
#
_symmetry.space_group_name_H-M   'P 1'
#
loop_
_entity.id
_entity.type
_entity.pdbx_description
1 polymer ?
#
loop_
_entity_poly.entity_id
_entity_poly.type
_entity_poly.pdbx_seq_one_letter_code
_entity_poly.pdbx_strand_id
1 'polypeptide(L)'
;APAPEKKSAALEWKPGTKILLIGGGSSHDYQKWFNEYDTKVLVAAGYSVNYTEDAAVAAKELANVDTAVLSANHGSFSSIAFRDSLTKFVDSGKGLVILHPGLWYNWGDWAEYNKTIAGGGSRGHDRFGEFKVNIIKPDHPLLKGVNSSFSITDELYYYQPDPAGTPIEILASATSTQRAGDYPQVFVVKHPKTRIAGLTLGHDGKAHELAQYQQLLLNCVAWTAKK
;
A
#
# COMPACT_ATOMS: atom_id res chain seq x y z
N ALA A 1 0.47 29.49 -26.97
CA ALA A 1 1.48 29.36 -25.92
C ALA A 1 1.03 28.27 -24.94
N PRO A 2 1.85 27.29 -24.57
CA PRO A 2 1.47 26.31 -23.55
C PRO A 2 1.27 27.05 -22.22
N ALA A 3 0.26 26.65 -21.47
CA ALA A 3 0.01 27.17 -20.14
C ALA A 3 1.25 26.94 -19.26
N PRO A 4 1.60 27.89 -18.37
CA PRO A 4 2.75 27.71 -17.52
C PRO A 4 2.54 26.48 -16.63
N GLU A 5 3.49 25.54 -16.66
CA GLU A 5 3.56 24.44 -15.71
C GLU A 5 3.53 25.02 -14.29
N LYS A 6 2.48 24.74 -13.53
CA LYS A 6 2.47 25.01 -12.09
C LYS A 6 3.62 24.18 -11.50
N LYS A 7 4.74 24.80 -11.17
CA LYS A 7 5.77 24.18 -10.35
C LYS A 7 5.11 23.76 -9.05
N SER A 8 4.89 22.47 -8.89
CA SER A 8 4.44 21.88 -7.65
C SER A 8 5.43 22.27 -6.55
N ALA A 9 4.93 22.87 -5.46
CA ALA A 9 5.77 23.24 -4.32
C ALA A 9 6.41 21.96 -3.75
N ALA A 10 7.68 22.06 -3.37
CA ALA A 10 8.37 20.98 -2.67
C ALA A 10 7.62 20.66 -1.36
N LEU A 11 7.52 19.40 -1.01
CA LEU A 11 6.91 18.98 0.25
C LEU A 11 7.82 19.40 1.43
N GLU A 12 7.19 19.90 2.50
CA GLU A 12 7.91 20.24 3.72
C GLU A 12 7.93 19.04 4.68
N TRP A 13 9.11 18.72 5.19
CA TRP A 13 9.32 17.59 6.08
C TRP A 13 9.66 18.05 7.49
N LYS A 14 8.94 17.51 8.49
CA LYS A 14 9.28 17.66 9.90
C LYS A 14 10.45 16.74 10.25
N PRO A 15 11.17 16.99 11.35
CA PRO A 15 12.15 16.04 11.86
C PRO A 15 11.54 14.67 12.17
N GLY A 16 12.30 13.60 11.95
CA GLY A 16 11.87 12.22 12.20
C GLY A 16 11.84 11.36 10.96
N THR A 17 11.29 10.16 11.09
CA THR A 17 11.13 9.22 9.98
C THR A 17 10.10 9.75 8.99
N LYS A 18 10.50 9.88 7.74
CA LYS A 18 9.71 10.47 6.65
C LYS A 18 8.94 9.41 5.91
N ILE A 19 7.62 9.57 5.85
CA ILE A 19 6.70 8.67 5.17
C ILE A 19 5.98 9.44 4.07
N LEU A 20 6.11 8.98 2.84
CA LEU A 20 5.36 9.52 1.70
C LEU A 20 4.14 8.64 1.43
N LEU A 21 2.95 9.19 1.59
CA LEU A 21 1.71 8.57 1.13
C LEU A 21 1.45 8.97 -0.32
N ILE A 22 1.28 7.98 -1.20
CA ILE A 22 1.06 8.18 -2.63
C ILE A 22 -0.31 7.60 -2.96
N GLY A 23 -1.27 8.49 -3.21
CA GLY A 23 -2.64 8.12 -3.58
C GLY A 23 -3.01 8.61 -4.97
N GLY A 24 -4.26 8.49 -5.33
CA GLY A 24 -4.82 9.03 -6.56
C GLY A 24 -5.38 7.99 -7.51
N GLY A 25 -6.54 8.32 -8.01
CA GLY A 25 -7.35 7.51 -8.90
C GLY A 25 -8.80 7.96 -8.87
N SER A 26 -9.70 7.17 -9.44
CA SER A 26 -11.14 7.48 -9.49
C SER A 26 -12.01 6.46 -8.73
N SER A 27 -11.38 5.41 -8.18
CA SER A 27 -12.11 4.28 -7.59
C SER A 27 -12.42 4.45 -6.09
N HIS A 28 -11.75 5.39 -5.42
CA HIS A 28 -11.86 5.61 -3.98
C HIS A 28 -11.82 7.11 -3.63
N ASP A 29 -12.27 7.47 -2.44
CA ASP A 29 -12.05 8.82 -1.89
C ASP A 29 -10.65 8.87 -1.24
N TYR A 30 -9.63 9.06 -2.11
CA TYR A 30 -8.23 9.06 -1.71
C TYR A 30 -7.90 10.16 -0.70
N GLN A 31 -8.46 11.36 -0.88
CA GLN A 31 -8.21 12.48 0.02
C GLN A 31 -8.72 12.20 1.42
N LYS A 32 -9.90 11.62 1.54
CA LYS A 32 -10.51 11.35 2.84
C LYS A 32 -9.81 10.17 3.53
N TRP A 33 -9.77 9.00 2.89
CA TRP A 33 -9.36 7.79 3.56
C TRP A 33 -7.85 7.61 3.60
N PHE A 34 -7.17 7.72 2.47
CA PHE A 34 -5.73 7.49 2.38
C PHE A 34 -4.88 8.72 2.76
N ASN A 35 -5.43 9.95 2.65
CA ASN A 35 -4.76 11.14 3.15
C ASN A 35 -5.18 11.47 4.59
N GLU A 36 -6.40 11.97 4.81
CA GLU A 36 -6.78 12.53 6.11
C GLU A 36 -6.71 11.50 7.23
N TYR A 37 -7.28 10.29 7.03
CA TYR A 37 -7.35 9.27 8.07
C TYR A 37 -6.00 8.57 8.28
N ASP A 38 -5.35 8.09 7.24
CA ASP A 38 -4.07 7.38 7.38
C ASP A 38 -2.96 8.32 7.84
N THR A 39 -2.91 9.56 7.33
CA THR A 39 -1.99 10.58 7.81
C THR A 39 -2.16 10.84 9.30
N LYS A 40 -3.42 10.99 9.77
CA LYS A 40 -3.70 11.21 11.20
C LYS A 40 -3.16 10.08 12.08
N VAL A 41 -3.35 8.83 11.66
CA VAL A 41 -2.84 7.64 12.37
C VAL A 41 -1.32 7.65 12.44
N LEU A 42 -0.65 7.91 11.33
CA LEU A 42 0.81 7.89 11.25
C LEU A 42 1.46 9.08 11.97
N VAL A 43 0.88 10.28 11.87
CA VAL A 43 1.36 11.47 12.60
C VAL A 43 1.21 11.29 14.11
N ALA A 44 0.10 10.71 14.57
CA ALA A 44 -0.09 10.40 15.98
C ALA A 44 0.95 9.41 16.53
N ALA A 45 1.50 8.56 15.67
CA ALA A 45 2.60 7.64 16.00
C ALA A 45 4.00 8.29 15.92
N GLY A 46 4.10 9.58 15.59
CA GLY A 46 5.33 10.36 15.59
C GLY A 46 6.09 10.39 14.25
N TYR A 47 5.47 9.97 13.16
CA TYR A 47 6.07 10.04 11.82
C TYR A 47 5.93 11.45 11.20
N SER A 48 6.90 11.80 10.35
CA SER A 48 6.80 12.95 9.45
C SER A 48 6.12 12.48 8.17
N VAL A 49 4.90 12.92 7.90
CA VAL A 49 4.05 12.39 6.83
C VAL A 49 3.70 13.47 5.84
N ASN A 50 3.82 13.17 4.57
CA ASN A 50 3.25 13.94 3.48
C ASN A 50 2.46 13.03 2.54
N TYR A 51 1.49 13.62 1.84
CA TYR A 51 0.64 12.95 0.87
C TYR A 51 0.71 13.65 -0.49
N THR A 52 0.65 12.87 -1.56
CA THR A 52 0.55 13.41 -2.93
C THR A 52 -0.26 12.49 -3.84
N GLU A 53 -0.99 13.11 -4.78
CA GLU A 53 -1.62 12.43 -5.93
C GLU A 53 -0.92 12.79 -7.25
N ASP A 54 0.16 13.56 -7.18
CA ASP A 54 0.95 13.99 -8.33
C ASP A 54 2.13 13.03 -8.53
N ALA A 55 2.13 12.32 -9.66
CA ALA A 55 3.17 11.33 -9.98
C ALA A 55 4.56 11.95 -10.13
N ALA A 56 4.66 13.21 -10.58
CA ALA A 56 5.95 13.89 -10.71
C ALA A 56 6.50 14.30 -9.35
N VAL A 57 5.63 14.76 -8.43
CA VAL A 57 6.00 15.02 -7.03
C VAL A 57 6.44 13.74 -6.35
N ALA A 58 5.65 12.67 -6.47
CA ALA A 58 5.99 11.37 -5.91
C ALA A 58 7.35 10.86 -6.40
N ALA A 59 7.59 10.92 -7.72
CA ALA A 59 8.87 10.52 -8.32
C ALA A 59 10.06 11.28 -7.72
N LYS A 60 9.91 12.57 -7.50
CA LYS A 60 10.96 13.41 -6.91
C LYS A 60 11.18 13.13 -5.43
N GLU A 61 10.08 12.98 -4.66
CA GLU A 61 10.14 12.87 -3.21
C GLU A 61 10.54 11.46 -2.73
N LEU A 62 10.37 10.42 -3.52
CA LEU A 62 10.83 9.06 -3.18
C LEU A 62 12.31 9.01 -2.77
N ALA A 63 13.17 9.85 -3.35
CA ALA A 63 14.58 9.93 -2.95
C ALA A 63 14.78 10.43 -1.51
N ASN A 64 13.83 11.21 -0.97
CA ASN A 64 13.96 11.95 0.27
C ASN A 64 13.29 11.28 1.48
N VAL A 65 12.62 10.13 1.29
CA VAL A 65 11.82 9.49 2.34
C VAL A 65 12.39 8.14 2.77
N ASP A 66 12.01 7.69 3.95
CA ASP A 66 12.46 6.40 4.52
C ASP A 66 11.57 5.25 4.07
N THR A 67 10.26 5.50 3.97
CA THR A 67 9.25 4.55 3.52
C THR A 67 8.19 5.26 2.69
N ALA A 68 7.66 4.57 1.69
CA ALA A 68 6.50 5.01 0.92
C ALA A 68 5.31 4.08 1.17
N VAL A 69 4.10 4.65 1.15
CA VAL A 69 2.83 3.93 1.20
C VAL A 69 2.07 4.22 -0.09
N LEU A 70 1.93 3.22 -0.94
CA LEU A 70 1.37 3.35 -2.28
C LEU A 70 -0.05 2.77 -2.31
N SER A 71 -1.03 3.65 -2.51
CA SER A 71 -2.43 3.29 -2.76
C SER A 71 -2.92 3.74 -4.14
N ALA A 72 -2.11 4.49 -4.88
CA ALA A 72 -2.48 5.03 -6.19
C ALA A 72 -2.78 3.94 -7.23
N ASN A 73 -3.76 4.21 -8.08
CA ASN A 73 -4.03 3.42 -9.29
C ASN A 73 -4.29 4.30 -10.53
N HIS A 74 -4.05 5.59 -10.45
CA HIS A 74 -4.20 6.52 -11.59
C HIS A 74 -3.15 6.25 -12.68
N GLY A 75 -3.56 6.42 -13.95
CA GLY A 75 -2.69 6.16 -15.10
C GLY A 75 -1.40 7.00 -15.15
N SER A 76 -1.38 8.19 -14.54
CA SER A 76 -0.19 9.04 -14.47
C SER A 76 1.00 8.39 -13.75
N PHE A 77 0.73 7.47 -12.83
CA PHE A 77 1.77 6.71 -12.11
C PHE A 77 2.42 5.62 -12.98
N SER A 78 1.96 5.39 -14.19
CA SER A 78 2.68 4.56 -15.16
C SER A 78 3.72 5.36 -15.97
N SER A 79 3.96 6.62 -15.67
CA SER A 79 4.99 7.45 -16.32
C SER A 79 6.39 6.87 -16.09
N ILE A 80 7.28 7.03 -17.08
CA ILE A 80 8.68 6.56 -17.00
C ILE A 80 9.38 7.13 -15.77
N ALA A 81 9.18 8.41 -15.47
CA ALA A 81 9.80 9.07 -14.31
C ALA A 81 9.40 8.43 -12.98
N PHE A 82 8.12 8.08 -12.81
CA PHE A 82 7.66 7.41 -11.59
C PHE A 82 8.16 5.96 -11.52
N ARG A 83 8.10 5.21 -12.62
CA ARG A 83 8.62 3.82 -12.70
C ARG A 83 10.08 3.76 -12.30
N ASP A 84 10.92 4.62 -12.89
CA ASP A 84 12.34 4.68 -12.59
C ASP A 84 12.62 5.06 -11.13
N SER A 85 11.87 6.04 -10.61
CA SER A 85 12.03 6.48 -9.22
C SER A 85 11.59 5.41 -8.22
N LEU A 86 10.47 4.71 -8.47
CA LEU A 86 10.02 3.63 -7.60
C LEU A 86 11.00 2.43 -7.65
N THR A 87 11.50 2.08 -8.82
CA THR A 87 12.52 1.03 -8.98
C THR A 87 13.78 1.38 -8.21
N LYS A 88 14.32 2.59 -8.38
CA LYS A 88 15.47 3.06 -7.60
C LYS A 88 15.21 3.06 -6.10
N PHE A 89 14.01 3.44 -5.69
CA PHE A 89 13.61 3.47 -4.29
C PHE A 89 13.68 2.08 -3.65
N VAL A 90 13.05 1.08 -4.26
CA VAL A 90 13.07 -0.31 -3.74
C VAL A 90 14.47 -0.92 -3.87
N ASP A 91 15.20 -0.64 -4.92
CA ASP A 91 16.56 -1.12 -5.15
C ASP A 91 17.58 -0.53 -4.17
N SER A 92 17.31 0.67 -3.66
CA SER A 92 18.14 1.29 -2.60
C SER A 92 17.90 0.69 -1.21
N GLY A 93 16.96 -0.25 -1.08
CA GLY A 93 16.61 -0.89 0.17
C GLY A 93 15.62 -0.12 1.03
N LYS A 94 15.00 0.93 0.51
CA LYS A 94 13.94 1.68 1.20
C LYS A 94 12.61 0.93 1.13
N GLY A 95 11.85 0.96 2.22
CA GLY A 95 10.66 0.12 2.39
C GLY A 95 9.42 0.65 1.69
N LEU A 96 8.57 -0.27 1.28
CA LEU A 96 7.31 0.04 0.59
C LEU A 96 6.14 -0.69 1.25
N VAL A 97 5.06 0.04 1.50
CA VAL A 97 3.75 -0.52 1.83
C VAL A 97 2.84 -0.31 0.63
N ILE A 98 2.15 -1.36 0.19
CA ILE A 98 1.17 -1.27 -0.88
C ILE A 98 -0.21 -1.54 -0.28
N LEU A 99 -1.10 -0.55 -0.38
CA LEU A 99 -2.45 -0.61 0.15
C LEU A 99 -3.48 -0.87 -0.95
N HIS A 100 -4.50 -1.58 -0.64
CA HIS A 100 -5.76 -1.85 -1.33
C HIS A 100 -5.78 -1.49 -2.83
N PRO A 101 -5.99 -0.24 -3.30
CA PRO A 101 -6.03 0.05 -4.73
C PRO A 101 -4.70 -0.18 -5.45
N GLY A 102 -3.58 -0.05 -4.76
CA GLY A 102 -2.24 -0.34 -5.29
C GLY A 102 -2.01 -1.82 -5.56
N LEU A 103 -2.80 -2.70 -4.97
CA LEU A 103 -2.76 -4.17 -5.16
C LEU A 103 -3.78 -4.68 -6.19
N TRP A 104 -4.55 -3.78 -6.84
CA TRP A 104 -5.23 -4.11 -8.07
C TRP A 104 -4.17 -4.38 -9.15
N TYR A 105 -4.47 -5.21 -10.14
CA TYR A 105 -3.51 -5.46 -11.22
C TYR A 105 -3.43 -4.21 -12.13
N ASN A 106 -2.73 -3.19 -11.64
CA ASN A 106 -2.61 -1.88 -12.26
C ASN A 106 -1.57 -1.86 -13.39
N TRP A 107 -1.68 -0.88 -14.28
CA TRP A 107 -0.66 -0.53 -15.28
C TRP A 107 -0.15 -1.73 -16.08
N GLY A 108 -1.03 -2.30 -16.91
CA GLY A 108 -0.73 -3.50 -17.69
C GLY A 108 0.52 -3.38 -18.61
N ASP A 109 0.90 -2.15 -18.95
CA ASP A 109 2.14 -1.83 -19.67
C ASP A 109 3.39 -1.75 -18.78
N TRP A 110 3.23 -1.95 -17.49
CA TRP A 110 4.32 -1.99 -16.50
C TRP A 110 4.29 -3.30 -15.70
N ALA A 111 4.62 -4.38 -16.41
CA ALA A 111 4.55 -5.72 -15.84
C ALA A 111 5.44 -5.91 -14.60
N GLU A 112 6.58 -5.22 -14.52
CA GLU A 112 7.52 -5.30 -13.41
C GLU A 112 6.90 -4.85 -12.09
N TYR A 113 5.99 -3.86 -12.12
CA TYR A 113 5.28 -3.46 -10.91
C TYR A 113 4.52 -4.63 -10.31
N ASN A 114 3.65 -5.26 -11.10
CA ASN A 114 2.82 -6.36 -10.61
C ASN A 114 3.64 -7.62 -10.27
N LYS A 115 4.63 -7.97 -11.09
CA LYS A 115 5.44 -9.17 -10.91
C LYS A 115 6.50 -9.01 -9.81
N THR A 116 7.28 -7.94 -9.89
CA THR A 116 8.50 -7.81 -9.07
C THR A 116 8.25 -7.06 -7.76
N ILE A 117 7.46 -5.99 -7.80
CA ILE A 117 7.24 -5.11 -6.64
C ILE A 117 6.04 -5.59 -5.83
N ALA A 118 4.88 -5.77 -6.47
CA ALA A 118 3.67 -6.22 -5.79
C ALA A 118 3.58 -7.74 -5.59
N GLY A 119 4.35 -8.53 -6.36
CA GLY A 119 4.37 -9.99 -6.30
C GLY A 119 3.11 -10.67 -6.86
N GLY A 120 2.21 -9.89 -7.44
CA GLY A 120 0.92 -10.32 -7.96
C GLY A 120 -0.07 -9.16 -8.04
N GLY A 121 -1.35 -9.47 -8.08
CA GLY A 121 -2.39 -8.45 -8.07
C GLY A 121 -3.79 -9.04 -8.07
N SER A 122 -4.79 -8.19 -7.81
CA SER A 122 -6.20 -8.57 -7.87
C SER A 122 -6.85 -8.10 -9.17
N ARG A 123 -7.78 -8.90 -9.67
CA ARG A 123 -8.64 -8.56 -10.81
C ARG A 123 -10.12 -8.72 -10.48
N GLY A 124 -10.44 -8.74 -9.20
CA GLY A 124 -11.81 -8.86 -8.70
C GLY A 124 -11.84 -8.87 -7.19
N HIS A 125 -13.04 -8.77 -6.67
CA HIS A 125 -13.31 -8.79 -5.23
C HIS A 125 -14.74 -9.29 -4.98
N ASP A 126 -15.01 -9.73 -3.75
CA ASP A 126 -16.38 -9.92 -3.28
C ASP A 126 -17.11 -8.58 -3.25
N ARG A 127 -18.43 -8.60 -3.32
CA ARG A 127 -19.23 -7.39 -3.06
C ARG A 127 -18.83 -6.84 -1.70
N PHE A 128 -18.77 -5.50 -1.63
CA PHE A 128 -18.52 -4.80 -0.37
C PHE A 128 -19.44 -5.34 0.73
N GLY A 129 -18.84 -5.79 1.84
CA GLY A 129 -19.55 -6.42 2.94
C GLY A 129 -18.64 -6.90 4.04
N GLU A 130 -19.22 -7.49 5.08
CA GLU A 130 -18.46 -8.03 6.20
C GLU A 130 -17.83 -9.39 5.85
N PHE A 131 -16.55 -9.53 6.21
CA PHE A 131 -15.84 -10.80 6.19
C PHE A 131 -14.85 -10.90 7.35
N LYS A 132 -14.39 -12.12 7.61
CA LYS A 132 -13.46 -12.42 8.70
C LYS A 132 -12.04 -12.56 8.14
N VAL A 133 -11.11 -11.82 8.70
CA VAL A 133 -9.67 -11.97 8.48
C VAL A 133 -9.10 -12.91 9.53
N ASN A 134 -8.37 -13.94 9.11
CA ASN A 134 -7.72 -14.93 9.97
C ASN A 134 -6.20 -14.76 9.90
N ILE A 135 -5.55 -14.69 11.06
CA ILE A 135 -4.11 -14.58 11.16
C ILE A 135 -3.47 -15.97 10.99
N ILE A 136 -2.50 -16.07 10.09
CA ILE A 136 -1.78 -17.32 9.78
C ILE A 136 -0.43 -17.37 10.50
N LYS A 137 0.27 -16.22 10.58
CA LYS A 137 1.62 -16.13 11.16
C LYS A 137 1.69 -15.09 12.28
N PRO A 138 1.12 -15.39 13.46
CA PRO A 138 0.95 -14.42 14.54
C PRO A 138 2.27 -13.82 15.05
N ASP A 139 3.39 -14.55 14.91
CA ASP A 139 4.70 -14.11 15.41
C ASP A 139 5.40 -13.09 14.47
N HIS A 140 4.85 -12.85 13.27
CA HIS A 140 5.45 -11.89 12.36
C HIS A 140 5.24 -10.45 12.87
N PRO A 141 6.26 -9.56 12.80
CA PRO A 141 6.17 -8.18 13.31
C PRO A 141 4.98 -7.36 12.76
N LEU A 142 4.54 -7.62 11.54
CA LEU A 142 3.37 -6.96 10.94
C LEU A 142 2.08 -7.25 11.71
N LEU A 143 2.02 -8.31 12.48
CA LEU A 143 0.82 -8.76 13.18
C LEU A 143 0.85 -8.48 14.68
N LYS A 144 1.88 -7.77 15.16
CA LYS A 144 1.99 -7.39 16.56
C LYS A 144 0.79 -6.57 17.02
N GLY A 145 0.11 -7.04 18.06
CA GLY A 145 -1.08 -6.37 18.61
C GLY A 145 -2.36 -6.51 17.75
N VAL A 146 -2.32 -7.33 16.70
CA VAL A 146 -3.50 -7.68 15.92
C VAL A 146 -4.15 -8.94 16.51
N ASN A 147 -5.48 -8.95 16.62
CA ASN A 147 -6.22 -10.12 17.12
C ASN A 147 -6.00 -11.33 16.20
N SER A 148 -6.04 -12.55 16.74
CA SER A 148 -5.90 -13.79 15.96
C SER A 148 -6.90 -13.93 14.81
N SER A 149 -8.04 -13.24 14.92
CA SER A 149 -8.98 -12.98 13.84
C SER A 149 -9.81 -11.74 14.16
N PHE A 150 -10.33 -11.09 13.12
CA PHE A 150 -11.24 -9.94 13.27
C PHE A 150 -12.18 -9.83 12.09
N SER A 151 -13.37 -9.27 12.30
CA SER A 151 -14.31 -8.90 11.22
C SER A 151 -14.00 -7.50 10.70
N ILE A 152 -14.19 -7.33 9.40
CA ILE A 152 -14.06 -6.05 8.71
C ILE A 152 -15.14 -5.95 7.63
N THR A 153 -15.68 -4.76 7.42
CA THR A 153 -16.54 -4.46 6.28
C THR A 153 -15.70 -3.78 5.20
N ASP A 154 -15.47 -4.48 4.10
CA ASP A 154 -14.54 -4.08 3.05
C ASP A 154 -14.83 -4.81 1.73
N GLU A 155 -14.01 -4.62 0.72
CA GLU A 155 -13.93 -5.44 -0.49
C GLU A 155 -12.87 -6.52 -0.31
N LEU A 156 -13.29 -7.79 -0.21
CA LEU A 156 -12.34 -8.90 -0.18
C LEU A 156 -11.72 -9.08 -1.56
N TYR A 157 -10.49 -8.62 -1.74
CA TYR A 157 -9.76 -8.73 -3.00
C TYR A 157 -9.35 -10.16 -3.31
N TYR A 158 -9.55 -10.59 -4.56
CA TYR A 158 -9.03 -11.86 -5.08
C TYR A 158 -7.56 -11.73 -5.50
N TYR A 159 -6.73 -11.22 -4.59
CA TYR A 159 -5.31 -11.10 -4.86
C TYR A 159 -4.69 -12.47 -5.15
N GLN A 160 -3.97 -12.55 -6.26
CA GLN A 160 -3.26 -13.77 -6.67
C GLN A 160 -1.78 -13.47 -6.85
N PRO A 161 -0.89 -14.24 -6.20
CA PRO A 161 0.54 -14.20 -6.48
C PRO A 161 0.80 -14.49 -7.96
N ASP A 162 1.75 -13.79 -8.57
CA ASP A 162 2.21 -14.10 -9.93
C ASP A 162 3.19 -15.29 -9.86
N PRO A 163 2.91 -16.42 -10.55
CA PRO A 163 3.79 -17.58 -10.53
C PRO A 163 5.21 -17.32 -11.05
N ALA A 164 5.34 -16.30 -11.92
CA ALA A 164 6.62 -15.86 -12.47
C ALA A 164 7.18 -14.60 -11.78
N GLY A 165 6.52 -14.14 -10.73
CA GLY A 165 6.89 -12.94 -9.99
C GLY A 165 7.72 -13.21 -8.74
N THR A 166 7.96 -12.15 -7.99
CA THR A 166 8.60 -12.27 -6.68
C THR A 166 7.66 -13.01 -5.72
N PRO A 167 8.11 -14.07 -5.05
CA PRO A 167 7.28 -14.81 -4.10
C PRO A 167 6.77 -13.95 -2.97
N ILE A 168 5.58 -14.26 -2.48
CA ILE A 168 5.03 -13.64 -1.28
C ILE A 168 5.01 -14.62 -0.11
N GLU A 169 4.95 -14.08 1.10
CA GLU A 169 4.62 -14.81 2.31
C GLU A 169 3.31 -14.30 2.88
N ILE A 170 2.30 -15.16 2.93
CA ILE A 170 0.97 -14.81 3.42
C ILE A 170 0.97 -14.83 4.95
N LEU A 171 0.57 -13.72 5.57
CA LEU A 171 0.51 -13.54 7.01
C LEU A 171 -0.91 -13.60 7.56
N ALA A 172 -1.90 -13.18 6.76
CA ALA A 172 -3.31 -13.26 7.07
C ALA A 172 -4.11 -13.47 5.79
N SER A 173 -5.22 -14.19 5.88
CA SER A 173 -6.11 -14.46 4.76
C SER A 173 -7.58 -14.34 5.15
N ALA A 174 -8.44 -14.29 4.15
CA ALA A 174 -9.89 -14.38 4.32
C ALA A 174 -10.48 -15.32 3.25
N THR A 175 -11.51 -16.06 3.63
CA THR A 175 -12.25 -16.95 2.73
C THR A 175 -13.36 -16.17 2.03
N SER A 176 -13.38 -16.19 0.70
CA SER A 176 -14.46 -15.58 -0.07
C SER A 176 -15.75 -16.37 0.07
N THR A 177 -16.87 -15.65 0.15
CA THR A 177 -18.21 -16.24 0.13
C THR A 177 -18.82 -16.30 -1.27
N GLN A 178 -18.20 -15.62 -2.24
CA GLN A 178 -18.71 -15.49 -3.61
C GLN A 178 -17.87 -16.25 -4.64
N ARG A 179 -16.62 -16.54 -4.29
CA ARG A 179 -15.68 -17.28 -5.12
C ARG A 179 -14.91 -18.27 -4.26
N ALA A 180 -14.78 -19.51 -4.70
CA ALA A 180 -14.02 -20.51 -3.94
C ALA A 180 -12.57 -20.05 -3.70
N GLY A 181 -12.11 -20.18 -2.48
CA GLY A 181 -10.72 -19.97 -2.10
C GLY A 181 -10.51 -19.01 -0.92
N ASP A 182 -9.30 -19.09 -0.40
CA ASP A 182 -8.74 -18.17 0.59
C ASP A 182 -7.82 -17.19 -0.12
N TYR A 183 -7.97 -15.91 0.20
CA TYR A 183 -7.21 -14.83 -0.44
C TYR A 183 -6.36 -14.08 0.57
N PRO A 184 -5.10 -13.76 0.22
CA PRO A 184 -4.21 -12.97 1.07
C PRO A 184 -4.80 -11.62 1.41
N GLN A 185 -4.78 -11.25 2.69
CA GLN A 185 -5.18 -9.93 3.17
C GLN A 185 -4.01 -9.13 3.71
N VAL A 186 -3.04 -9.81 4.32
CA VAL A 186 -1.76 -9.23 4.76
C VAL A 186 -0.66 -10.17 4.32
N PHE A 187 0.35 -9.65 3.65
CA PHE A 187 1.49 -10.43 3.18
C PHE A 187 2.76 -9.58 3.05
N VAL A 188 3.89 -10.24 2.91
CA VAL A 188 5.15 -9.60 2.54
C VAL A 188 5.62 -10.14 1.19
N VAL A 189 6.16 -9.27 0.36
CA VAL A 189 6.82 -9.65 -0.89
C VAL A 189 8.28 -9.94 -0.57
N LYS A 190 8.78 -11.10 -0.97
CA LYS A 190 10.18 -11.52 -0.71
C LYS A 190 11.16 -10.83 -1.67
N HIS A 191 11.09 -9.51 -1.73
CA HIS A 191 11.97 -8.71 -2.58
C HIS A 191 13.43 -8.82 -2.08
N PRO A 192 14.43 -9.05 -2.98
CA PRO A 192 15.80 -9.34 -2.56
C PRO A 192 16.53 -8.18 -1.89
N LYS A 193 16.06 -6.94 -2.11
CA LYS A 193 16.78 -5.73 -1.68
C LYS A 193 16.07 -4.96 -0.57
N THR A 194 14.75 -5.10 -0.42
CA THR A 194 13.97 -4.28 0.51
C THR A 194 12.78 -5.00 1.12
N ARG A 195 12.18 -4.39 2.13
CA ARG A 195 10.95 -4.86 2.76
C ARG A 195 9.74 -4.26 2.05
N ILE A 196 8.86 -5.11 1.55
CA ILE A 196 7.60 -4.71 0.93
C ILE A 196 6.46 -5.43 1.63
N ALA A 197 5.51 -4.68 2.17
CA ALA A 197 4.29 -5.18 2.80
C ALA A 197 3.09 -4.91 1.91
N GLY A 198 2.21 -5.90 1.74
CA GLY A 198 0.93 -5.77 1.06
C GLY A 198 -0.23 -5.88 2.05
N LEU A 199 -1.17 -4.94 1.97
CA LEU A 199 -2.40 -4.89 2.75
C LEU A 199 -3.57 -4.67 1.79
N THR A 200 -4.36 -5.72 1.52
CA THR A 200 -5.48 -5.63 0.57
C THR A 200 -6.72 -4.97 1.15
N LEU A 201 -6.73 -4.67 2.46
CA LEU A 201 -7.80 -3.98 3.15
C LEU A 201 -7.70 -2.46 2.92
N GLY A 202 -8.84 -1.75 2.98
CA GLY A 202 -8.84 -0.29 2.97
C GLY A 202 -9.68 0.36 1.88
N HIS A 203 -10.89 -0.15 1.59
CA HIS A 203 -11.76 0.45 0.58
C HIS A 203 -12.30 1.82 1.01
N ASP A 204 -12.81 1.91 2.25
CA ASP A 204 -13.43 3.14 2.77
C ASP A 204 -13.28 3.28 4.30
N GLY A 205 -14.07 4.19 4.89
CA GLY A 205 -14.04 4.47 6.33
C GLY A 205 -14.33 3.27 7.21
N LYS A 206 -15.08 2.28 6.75
CA LYS A 206 -15.33 1.06 7.54
C LYS A 206 -14.04 0.31 7.83
N ALA A 207 -13.10 0.34 6.89
CA ALA A 207 -11.77 -0.21 7.09
C ALA A 207 -10.85 0.79 7.84
N HIS A 208 -10.68 2.01 7.33
CA HIS A 208 -9.72 2.99 7.85
C HIS A 208 -9.99 3.43 9.30
N GLU A 209 -11.24 3.36 9.78
CA GLU A 209 -11.62 3.65 11.16
C GLU A 209 -11.46 2.44 12.10
N LEU A 210 -11.28 1.23 11.54
CA LEU A 210 -11.15 0.02 12.35
C LEU A 210 -9.78 -0.04 13.04
N ALA A 211 -9.77 -0.22 14.35
CA ALA A 211 -8.53 -0.29 15.14
C ALA A 211 -7.54 -1.36 14.64
N GLN A 212 -8.03 -2.50 14.14
CA GLN A 212 -7.17 -3.56 13.60
C GLN A 212 -6.50 -3.13 12.28
N TYR A 213 -7.21 -2.40 11.39
CA TYR A 213 -6.61 -1.82 10.19
C TYR A 213 -5.52 -0.80 10.55
N GLN A 214 -5.83 0.11 11.48
CA GLN A 214 -4.87 1.13 11.91
C GLN A 214 -3.61 0.50 12.53
N GLN A 215 -3.77 -0.55 13.32
CA GLN A 215 -2.65 -1.30 13.87
C GLN A 215 -1.82 -1.97 12.76
N LEU A 216 -2.47 -2.57 11.75
CA LEU A 216 -1.78 -3.15 10.60
C LEU A 216 -1.01 -2.09 9.80
N LEU A 217 -1.61 -0.93 9.54
CA LEU A 217 -0.94 0.18 8.85
C LEU A 217 0.32 0.62 9.61
N LEU A 218 0.21 0.84 10.92
CA LEU A 218 1.34 1.21 11.79
C LEU A 218 2.44 0.16 11.76
N ASN A 219 2.08 -1.12 11.87
CA ASN A 219 3.05 -2.21 11.82
C ASN A 219 3.74 -2.33 10.46
N CYS A 220 2.99 -2.19 9.36
CA CYS A 220 3.55 -2.20 8.01
C CYS A 220 4.59 -1.08 7.83
N VAL A 221 4.24 0.14 8.24
CA VAL A 221 5.16 1.29 8.15
C VAL A 221 6.38 1.09 9.05
N ALA A 222 6.20 0.69 10.31
CA ALA A 222 7.31 0.44 11.24
C ALA A 222 8.27 -0.63 10.71
N TRP A 223 7.74 -1.72 10.17
CA TRP A 223 8.55 -2.81 9.65
C TRP A 223 9.29 -2.43 8.36
N THR A 224 8.65 -1.70 7.46
CA THR A 224 9.27 -1.27 6.19
C THR A 224 10.26 -0.14 6.38
N ALA A 225 10.05 0.75 7.36
CA ALA A 225 11.00 1.82 7.71
C ALA A 225 12.27 1.30 8.40
N LYS A 226 12.35 0.01 8.74
CA LYS A 226 13.53 -0.63 9.36
C LYS A 226 14.02 0.05 10.64
N LYS A 227 13.09 0.33 11.52
CA LYS A 227 13.44 0.76 12.89
C LYS A 227 13.29 -0.37 13.88
#